data_035364252d71ce011c4b27e341dda8ef
#
_entry.id   035364252d71ce011c4b27e341dda8ef
#
_cell.length_a   1.000
_cell.length_b   1.000
_cell.length_c   1.000
_cell.angle_alpha   90.00
_cell.angle_beta   90.00
_cell.angle_gamma   90.00
#
_symmetry.space_group_name_H-M   'P 1'
#
loop_
_entity.id
_entity.type
_entity.pdbx_description
1 polymer ?
#
loop_
_entity_poly.entity_id
_entity_poly.type
_entity_poly.pdbx_seq_one_letter_code
_entity_poly.pdbx_strand_id
1 'polypeptide(L)'
;MLTDEYVKRVYAQVEKRDGDQPEFLQAVREVFESLEPVVAKHPEYEKAGVLERIVEPERVVKFRVAWTDDEGKVQVNRGYRIQFNSAIGPYKGGLRFHPSVNEGVIKFLGFEQILKNSLTSLPMGGGKGGSDFDPKGKSDAEVMRFCQAFMTELCRHIGQFTDVPAGDINVGGREIGYLFGQYKRIRDEYSGVLTGKGLEFGGSLARTEATGYGLCYYTAEAMRVLRNDSFEGKTVVISGSGNVAIFATEKAQALGA
;
A
#
# COMPACT_ATOMS: atom_id res chain seq x y z
N MET A 1 -18.15 18.06 5.05
CA MET A 1 -18.46 18.80 3.77
C MET A 1 -17.36 19.82 3.57
N LEU A 2 -16.73 19.85 2.39
CA LEU A 2 -15.63 20.78 2.09
C LEU A 2 -16.12 22.22 2.17
N THR A 3 -15.37 23.08 2.83
CA THR A 3 -15.72 24.49 3.10
C THR A 3 -14.74 25.47 2.47
N ASP A 4 -13.46 25.15 2.42
CA ASP A 4 -12.41 25.97 1.83
C ASP A 4 -12.50 26.02 0.29
N GLU A 5 -12.38 27.21 -0.30
CA GLU A 5 -12.57 27.41 -1.74
C GLU A 5 -11.45 26.78 -2.60
N TYR A 6 -10.22 26.80 -2.12
CA TYR A 6 -9.11 26.12 -2.79
C TYR A 6 -9.32 24.61 -2.80
N VAL A 7 -9.68 24.03 -1.65
CA VAL A 7 -9.95 22.60 -1.50
C VAL A 7 -11.11 22.15 -2.39
N LYS A 8 -12.24 22.91 -2.39
CA LYS A 8 -13.40 22.65 -3.27
C LYS A 8 -13.02 22.65 -4.74
N ARG A 9 -12.26 23.67 -5.15
CA ARG A 9 -11.83 23.82 -6.56
C ARG A 9 -11.00 22.63 -7.01
N VAL A 10 -10.02 22.21 -6.20
CA VAL A 10 -9.18 21.05 -6.55
C VAL A 10 -10.00 19.76 -6.53
N TYR A 11 -10.85 19.56 -5.51
CA TYR A 11 -11.70 18.37 -5.47
C TYR A 11 -12.62 18.26 -6.69
N ALA A 12 -13.24 19.35 -7.12
CA ALA A 12 -14.09 19.37 -8.31
C ALA A 12 -13.32 19.01 -9.61
N GLN A 13 -12.03 19.38 -9.68
CA GLN A 13 -11.17 18.98 -10.79
C GLN A 13 -10.89 17.47 -10.77
N VAL A 14 -10.60 16.91 -9.59
CA VAL A 14 -10.40 15.47 -9.41
C VAL A 14 -11.67 14.71 -9.77
N GLU A 15 -12.83 15.13 -9.26
CA GLU A 15 -14.14 14.51 -9.54
C GLU A 15 -14.47 14.50 -11.03
N LYS A 16 -14.17 15.59 -11.74
CA LYS A 16 -14.37 15.68 -13.19
C LYS A 16 -13.43 14.74 -13.97
N ARG A 17 -12.19 14.59 -13.54
CA ARG A 17 -11.15 13.79 -14.20
C ARG A 17 -11.30 12.30 -13.93
N ASP A 18 -11.53 11.95 -12.66
CA ASP A 18 -11.50 10.59 -12.12
C ASP A 18 -12.89 10.10 -11.66
N GLY A 19 -13.96 10.58 -12.28
CA GLY A 19 -15.35 10.29 -11.89
C GLY A 19 -15.75 8.82 -11.95
N ASP A 20 -14.98 7.98 -12.63
CA ASP A 20 -15.13 6.53 -12.72
C ASP A 20 -14.36 5.76 -11.61
N GLN A 21 -13.71 6.46 -10.66
CA GLN A 21 -12.87 5.89 -9.60
C GLN A 21 -13.43 6.23 -8.20
N PRO A 22 -14.55 5.64 -7.78
CA PRO A 22 -15.28 6.05 -6.58
C PRO A 22 -14.45 5.90 -5.29
N GLU A 23 -13.62 4.85 -5.18
CA GLU A 23 -12.77 4.63 -4.00
C GLU A 23 -11.69 5.73 -3.90
N PHE A 24 -11.13 6.14 -5.02
CA PHE A 24 -10.16 7.24 -5.05
C PHE A 24 -10.79 8.58 -4.67
N LEU A 25 -11.97 8.88 -5.23
CA LEU A 25 -12.70 10.11 -4.90
C LEU A 25 -13.08 10.19 -3.43
N GLN A 26 -13.52 9.07 -2.85
CA GLN A 26 -13.80 9.00 -1.40
C GLN A 26 -12.56 9.31 -0.58
N ALA A 27 -11.44 8.65 -0.86
CA ALA A 27 -10.19 8.85 -0.13
C ALA A 27 -9.68 10.31 -0.24
N VAL A 28 -9.73 10.90 -1.44
CA VAL A 28 -9.36 12.31 -1.63
C VAL A 28 -10.24 13.24 -0.80
N ARG A 29 -11.55 13.00 -0.78
CA ARG A 29 -12.50 13.80 -0.02
C ARG A 29 -12.21 13.76 1.47
N GLU A 30 -12.03 12.58 2.06
CA GLU A 30 -11.75 12.39 3.49
C GLU A 30 -10.45 13.08 3.90
N VAL A 31 -9.42 12.95 3.08
CA VAL A 31 -8.13 13.62 3.33
C VAL A 31 -8.28 15.13 3.21
N PHE A 32 -8.97 15.63 2.21
CA PHE A 32 -9.17 17.06 2.00
C PHE A 32 -9.96 17.69 3.14
N GLU A 33 -11.00 17.03 3.64
CA GLU A 33 -11.73 17.50 4.85
C GLU A 33 -10.79 17.65 6.06
N SER A 34 -9.81 16.76 6.19
CA SER A 34 -8.80 16.81 7.26
C SER A 34 -7.73 17.89 7.03
N LEU A 35 -7.45 18.26 5.79
CA LEU A 35 -6.42 19.25 5.43
C LEU A 35 -6.93 20.69 5.41
N GLU A 36 -8.24 20.94 5.36
CA GLU A 36 -8.79 22.31 5.32
C GLU A 36 -8.21 23.23 6.39
N PRO A 37 -8.10 22.83 7.69
CA PRO A 37 -7.54 23.71 8.72
C PRO A 37 -6.05 24.02 8.52
N VAL A 38 -5.34 23.15 7.81
CA VAL A 38 -3.91 23.34 7.48
C VAL A 38 -3.77 24.32 6.33
N VAL A 39 -4.50 24.09 5.24
CA VAL A 39 -4.47 24.94 4.04
C VAL A 39 -4.88 26.37 4.38
N ALA A 40 -5.91 26.56 5.21
CA ALA A 40 -6.34 27.88 5.65
C ALA A 40 -5.24 28.68 6.39
N LYS A 41 -4.27 28.01 7.02
CA LYS A 41 -3.13 28.64 7.71
C LYS A 41 -1.92 28.83 6.80
N HIS A 42 -1.90 28.20 5.64
CA HIS A 42 -0.76 28.11 4.73
C HIS A 42 -1.14 28.50 3.30
N PRO A 43 -1.44 29.78 3.01
CA PRO A 43 -1.84 30.21 1.67
C PRO A 43 -0.74 30.01 0.60
N GLU A 44 0.50 29.82 1.03
CA GLU A 44 1.60 29.44 0.16
C GLU A 44 1.40 28.06 -0.49
N TYR A 45 0.62 27.17 0.11
CA TYR A 45 0.34 25.83 -0.45
C TYR A 45 -0.54 25.93 -1.70
N GLU A 46 -1.50 26.85 -1.74
CA GLU A 46 -2.27 27.10 -2.96
C GLU A 46 -1.37 27.64 -4.09
N LYS A 47 -0.51 28.61 -3.78
CA LYS A 47 0.44 29.17 -4.76
C LYS A 47 1.39 28.11 -5.32
N ALA A 48 1.76 27.12 -4.51
CA ALA A 48 2.62 26.00 -4.89
C ALA A 48 1.87 24.84 -5.57
N GLY A 49 0.53 24.87 -5.65
CA GLY A 49 -0.29 23.80 -6.19
C GLY A 49 -0.13 22.49 -5.43
N VAL A 50 -0.06 22.55 -4.10
CA VAL A 50 0.23 21.36 -3.27
C VAL A 50 -0.86 20.33 -3.40
N LEU A 51 -2.14 20.73 -3.30
CA LEU A 51 -3.26 19.78 -3.38
C LEU A 51 -3.38 19.17 -4.78
N GLU A 52 -3.19 19.96 -5.83
CA GLU A 52 -3.19 19.48 -7.21
C GLU A 52 -2.11 18.41 -7.44
N ARG A 53 -0.95 18.59 -6.83
CA ARG A 53 0.19 17.67 -6.97
C ARG A 53 0.06 16.41 -6.16
N ILE A 54 -0.52 16.46 -4.96
CA ILE A 54 -0.65 15.28 -4.11
C ILE A 54 -1.77 14.34 -4.53
N VAL A 55 -2.72 14.78 -5.35
CA VAL A 55 -3.80 13.94 -5.89
C VAL A 55 -3.47 13.36 -7.27
N GLU A 56 -2.35 13.75 -7.85
CA GLU A 56 -1.92 13.24 -9.16
C GLU A 56 -0.70 12.34 -9.00
N PRO A 57 -0.75 11.05 -9.38
CA PRO A 57 0.41 10.19 -9.33
C PRO A 57 1.48 10.63 -10.34
N GLU A 58 2.74 10.53 -9.96
CA GLU A 58 3.86 10.84 -10.87
C GLU A 58 3.91 9.89 -12.07
N ARG A 59 3.53 8.60 -11.87
CA ARG A 59 3.47 7.59 -12.93
C ARG A 59 2.45 6.51 -12.63
N VAL A 60 1.74 6.10 -13.69
CA VAL A 60 0.87 4.90 -13.69
C VAL A 60 1.45 3.92 -14.70
N VAL A 61 1.83 2.74 -14.23
CA VAL A 61 2.30 1.63 -15.05
C VAL A 61 1.25 0.53 -15.03
N LYS A 62 0.70 0.23 -16.20
CA LYS A 62 -0.26 -0.85 -16.42
C LYS A 62 0.29 -1.81 -17.45
N PHE A 63 0.25 -3.10 -17.16
CA PHE A 63 0.82 -4.12 -18.02
C PHE A 63 0.01 -5.41 -18.02
N ARG A 64 0.15 -6.17 -19.10
CA ARG A 64 -0.43 -7.50 -19.23
C ARG A 64 0.45 -8.53 -18.52
N VAL A 65 -0.18 -9.43 -17.77
CA VAL A 65 0.46 -10.59 -17.15
C VAL A 65 -0.12 -11.84 -17.78
N ALA A 66 0.64 -12.47 -18.69
CA ALA A 66 0.27 -13.74 -19.29
C ALA A 66 1.04 -14.89 -18.61
N TRP A 67 0.31 -15.91 -18.14
CA TRP A 67 0.89 -17.06 -17.46
C TRP A 67 0.11 -18.33 -17.79
N THR A 68 0.65 -19.51 -17.48
CA THR A 68 0.03 -20.79 -17.79
C THR A 68 -0.40 -21.50 -16.51
N ASP A 69 -1.65 -21.97 -16.46
CA ASP A 69 -2.16 -22.76 -15.34
C ASP A 69 -1.65 -24.21 -15.34
N ASP A 70 -2.08 -25.02 -14.37
CA ASP A 70 -1.67 -26.42 -14.25
C ASP A 70 -2.22 -27.31 -15.36
N GLU A 71 -3.29 -26.87 -16.05
CA GLU A 71 -3.86 -27.57 -17.21
C GLU A 71 -3.17 -27.20 -18.54
N GLY A 72 -2.16 -26.32 -18.49
CA GLY A 72 -1.45 -25.84 -19.68
C GLY A 72 -2.18 -24.72 -20.43
N LYS A 73 -3.27 -24.17 -19.88
CA LYS A 73 -4.05 -23.10 -20.49
C LYS A 73 -3.44 -21.74 -20.18
N VAL A 74 -3.38 -20.88 -21.18
CA VAL A 74 -2.91 -19.49 -20.98
C VAL A 74 -3.99 -18.66 -20.28
N GLN A 75 -3.59 -18.05 -19.19
CA GLN A 75 -4.36 -17.08 -18.42
C GLN A 75 -3.78 -15.67 -18.63
N VAL A 76 -4.64 -14.64 -18.56
CA VAL A 76 -4.23 -13.25 -18.75
C VAL A 76 -4.83 -12.38 -17.66
N ASN A 77 -3.97 -11.74 -16.88
CA ASN A 77 -4.34 -10.78 -15.85
C ASN A 77 -3.78 -9.39 -16.20
N ARG A 78 -4.22 -8.38 -15.44
CA ARG A 78 -3.71 -7.01 -15.51
C ARG A 78 -2.82 -6.76 -14.30
N GLY A 79 -1.64 -6.22 -14.55
CA GLY A 79 -0.73 -5.75 -13.53
C GLY A 79 -0.73 -4.22 -13.46
N TYR A 80 -0.56 -3.68 -12.24
CA TYR A 80 -0.51 -2.25 -11.97
C TYR A 80 0.64 -1.91 -11.04
N ARG A 81 1.33 -0.80 -11.28
CA ARG A 81 2.18 -0.12 -10.32
C ARG A 81 1.97 1.38 -10.44
N ILE A 82 1.45 2.00 -9.39
CA ILE A 82 1.30 3.44 -9.29
C ILE A 82 2.43 3.97 -8.41
N GLN A 83 3.33 4.71 -9.02
CA GLN A 83 4.40 5.47 -8.42
C GLN A 83 3.82 6.84 -8.10
N PHE A 84 3.32 6.99 -6.86
CA PHE A 84 2.42 8.09 -6.58
C PHE A 84 3.18 9.38 -6.28
N ASN A 85 4.13 9.34 -5.36
CA ASN A 85 4.91 10.53 -5.01
C ASN A 85 6.28 10.15 -4.45
N SER A 86 7.33 10.78 -4.95
CA SER A 86 8.73 10.56 -4.56
C SER A 86 9.38 11.74 -3.84
N ALA A 87 8.61 12.76 -3.44
CA ALA A 87 9.15 13.99 -2.87
C ALA A 87 10.02 13.78 -1.62
N ILE A 88 9.73 12.74 -0.83
CA ILE A 88 10.47 12.44 0.41
C ILE A 88 11.27 11.14 0.36
N GLY A 89 11.37 10.51 -0.80
CA GLY A 89 12.19 9.30 -0.99
C GLY A 89 11.64 8.35 -2.05
N PRO A 90 12.27 7.19 -2.25
CA PRO A 90 11.82 6.18 -3.21
C PRO A 90 10.36 5.79 -2.99
N TYR A 91 9.64 5.47 -4.05
CA TYR A 91 8.27 4.97 -3.93
C TYR A 91 8.26 3.70 -3.07
N LYS A 92 7.34 3.62 -2.14
CA LYS A 92 7.22 2.50 -1.20
C LYS A 92 5.77 2.13 -0.97
N GLY A 93 5.44 0.85 -1.11
CA GLY A 93 4.11 0.33 -0.80
C GLY A 93 3.85 -1.05 -1.38
N GLY A 94 2.78 -1.69 -0.88
CA GLY A 94 2.48 -3.09 -1.13
C GLY A 94 2.00 -3.43 -2.55
N LEU A 95 2.02 -4.73 -2.84
CA LEU A 95 1.36 -5.35 -3.99
C LEU A 95 0.15 -6.13 -3.47
N ARG A 96 -1.01 -5.95 -4.10
CA ARG A 96 -2.26 -6.65 -3.78
C ARG A 96 -2.66 -7.58 -4.91
N PHE A 97 -2.89 -8.86 -4.62
CA PHE A 97 -3.45 -9.81 -5.58
C PHE A 97 -4.89 -10.16 -5.16
N HIS A 98 -5.86 -9.57 -5.88
CA HIS A 98 -7.26 -9.77 -5.57
C HIS A 98 -8.13 -9.44 -6.80
N PRO A 99 -9.23 -10.17 -7.05
CA PRO A 99 -10.11 -9.91 -8.21
C PRO A 99 -10.67 -8.49 -8.31
N SER A 100 -10.81 -7.79 -7.17
CA SER A 100 -11.30 -6.41 -7.14
C SER A 100 -10.26 -5.37 -7.58
N VAL A 101 -9.01 -5.76 -7.82
CA VAL A 101 -7.95 -4.83 -8.19
C VAL A 101 -8.20 -4.27 -9.58
N ASN A 102 -8.29 -2.96 -9.63
CA ASN A 102 -8.33 -2.15 -10.84
C ASN A 102 -7.47 -0.89 -10.63
N GLU A 103 -7.38 -0.04 -11.63
CA GLU A 103 -6.55 1.16 -11.58
C GLU A 103 -6.98 2.14 -10.47
N GLY A 104 -8.29 2.38 -10.32
CA GLY A 104 -8.85 3.25 -9.28
C GLY A 104 -8.55 2.75 -7.87
N VAL A 105 -8.70 1.44 -7.63
CA VAL A 105 -8.35 0.80 -6.35
C VAL A 105 -6.86 0.97 -6.04
N ILE A 106 -5.97 0.75 -6.99
CA ILE A 106 -4.53 0.92 -6.75
C ILE A 106 -4.17 2.40 -6.61
N LYS A 107 -4.87 3.31 -7.30
CA LYS A 107 -4.68 4.75 -7.19
C LYS A 107 -5.06 5.26 -5.80
N PHE A 108 -6.23 4.87 -5.27
CA PHE A 108 -6.60 5.30 -3.93
C PHE A 108 -5.62 4.77 -2.87
N LEU A 109 -5.24 3.50 -2.97
CA LEU A 109 -4.26 2.91 -2.04
C LEU A 109 -2.88 3.58 -2.13
N GLY A 110 -2.47 4.02 -3.31
CA GLY A 110 -1.24 4.77 -3.52
C GLY A 110 -1.31 6.17 -2.91
N PHE A 111 -2.44 6.84 -3.03
CA PHE A 111 -2.71 8.13 -2.41
C PHE A 111 -2.65 8.06 -0.88
N GLU A 112 -3.34 7.09 -0.27
CA GLU A 112 -3.24 6.88 1.18
C GLU A 112 -1.81 6.53 1.62
N GLN A 113 -1.07 5.78 0.79
CA GLN A 113 0.28 5.35 1.11
C GLN A 113 1.26 6.53 1.22
N ILE A 114 1.12 7.60 0.43
CA ILE A 114 2.00 8.78 0.57
C ILE A 114 1.82 9.44 1.94
N LEU A 115 0.60 9.56 2.41
CA LEU A 115 0.29 10.15 3.71
C LEU A 115 0.77 9.25 4.86
N LYS A 116 0.48 7.95 4.76
CA LYS A 116 0.95 6.94 5.72
C LYS A 116 2.48 6.98 5.88
N ASN A 117 3.22 7.00 4.77
CA ASN A 117 4.67 6.99 4.81
C ASN A 117 5.26 8.30 5.36
N SER A 118 4.65 9.44 5.06
CA SER A 118 5.10 10.75 5.59
C SER A 118 5.05 10.82 7.12
N LEU A 119 4.10 10.13 7.75
CA LEU A 119 3.95 10.09 9.20
C LEU A 119 5.03 9.24 9.91
N THR A 120 5.81 8.47 9.18
CA THR A 120 6.92 7.67 9.76
C THR A 120 8.19 8.47 10.02
N SER A 121 8.29 9.67 9.50
CA SER A 121 9.52 10.49 9.48
C SER A 121 10.70 9.84 8.75
N LEU A 122 10.47 8.78 8.00
CA LEU A 122 11.50 8.10 7.21
C LEU A 122 11.50 8.62 5.76
N PRO A 123 12.65 8.56 5.05
CA PRO A 123 12.76 9.02 3.67
C PRO A 123 12.14 7.99 2.70
N MET A 124 10.82 7.88 2.74
CA MET A 124 10.02 6.98 1.91
C MET A 124 8.90 7.75 1.22
N GLY A 125 8.90 7.73 -0.09
CA GLY A 125 7.76 8.14 -0.91
C GLY A 125 6.61 7.14 -0.84
N GLY A 126 5.61 7.29 -1.69
CA GLY A 126 4.45 6.40 -1.74
C GLY A 126 4.24 5.79 -3.11
N GLY A 127 3.89 4.52 -3.13
CA GLY A 127 3.48 3.78 -4.30
C GLY A 127 2.63 2.58 -3.93
N LYS A 128 1.88 2.08 -4.87
CA LYS A 128 1.04 0.90 -4.70
C LYS A 128 1.00 0.10 -6.00
N GLY A 129 0.80 -1.20 -5.88
CA GLY A 129 0.64 -2.04 -7.06
C GLY A 129 -0.23 -3.25 -6.79
N GLY A 130 -0.42 -4.06 -7.80
CA GLY A 130 -1.20 -5.29 -7.68
C GLY A 130 -1.70 -5.83 -9.00
N SER A 131 -2.59 -6.80 -8.90
CA SER A 131 -3.21 -7.46 -10.03
C SER A 131 -4.60 -7.97 -9.67
N ASP A 132 -5.47 -8.07 -10.66
CA ASP A 132 -6.76 -8.77 -10.59
C ASP A 132 -6.64 -10.30 -10.49
N PHE A 133 -5.45 -10.82 -10.29
CA PHE A 133 -5.17 -12.23 -10.03
C PHE A 133 -5.75 -12.68 -8.68
N ASP A 134 -6.49 -13.78 -8.68
CA ASP A 134 -6.96 -14.42 -7.46
C ASP A 134 -6.10 -15.66 -7.16
N PRO A 135 -5.25 -15.64 -6.12
CA PRO A 135 -4.45 -16.79 -5.73
C PRO A 135 -5.24 -17.87 -4.99
N LYS A 136 -6.49 -17.58 -4.61
CA LYS A 136 -7.31 -18.53 -3.85
C LYS A 136 -7.61 -19.76 -4.71
N GLY A 137 -7.30 -20.94 -4.17
CA GLY A 137 -7.50 -22.21 -4.86
C GLY A 137 -6.47 -22.53 -5.96
N LYS A 138 -5.43 -21.69 -6.13
CA LYS A 138 -4.33 -21.93 -7.04
C LYS A 138 -3.23 -22.77 -6.37
N SER A 139 -2.57 -23.62 -7.16
CA SER A 139 -1.39 -24.35 -6.70
C SER A 139 -0.20 -23.39 -6.47
N ASP A 140 0.77 -23.83 -5.67
CA ASP A 140 2.02 -23.08 -5.50
C ASP A 140 2.76 -22.86 -6.82
N ALA A 141 2.67 -23.83 -7.74
CA ALA A 141 3.27 -23.75 -9.05
C ALA A 141 2.57 -22.69 -9.94
N GLU A 142 1.25 -22.58 -9.88
CA GLU A 142 0.48 -21.54 -10.57
C GLU A 142 0.81 -20.15 -10.02
N VAL A 143 0.81 -20.01 -8.70
CA VAL A 143 1.17 -18.73 -8.04
C VAL A 143 2.60 -18.32 -8.38
N MET A 144 3.53 -19.29 -8.41
CA MET A 144 4.93 -19.03 -8.82
C MET A 144 5.01 -18.54 -10.26
N ARG A 145 4.35 -19.23 -11.21
CA ARG A 145 4.34 -18.81 -12.63
C ARG A 145 3.74 -17.43 -12.81
N PHE A 146 2.62 -17.15 -12.11
CA PHE A 146 2.02 -15.82 -12.12
C PHE A 146 3.00 -14.76 -11.58
N CYS A 147 3.60 -14.97 -10.40
CA CYS A 147 4.57 -14.05 -9.82
C CYS A 147 5.78 -13.79 -10.73
N GLN A 148 6.27 -14.83 -11.40
CA GLN A 148 7.37 -14.71 -12.36
C GLN A 148 6.96 -13.87 -13.58
N ALA A 149 5.78 -14.10 -14.15
CA ALA A 149 5.26 -13.33 -15.27
C ALA A 149 5.01 -11.86 -14.86
N PHE A 150 4.42 -11.62 -13.69
CA PHE A 150 4.19 -10.29 -13.14
C PHE A 150 5.51 -9.52 -12.92
N MET A 151 6.51 -10.16 -12.32
CA MET A 151 7.81 -9.53 -12.07
C MET A 151 8.59 -9.28 -13.36
N THR A 152 8.44 -10.10 -14.39
CA THR A 152 9.09 -9.90 -15.70
C THR A 152 8.74 -8.53 -16.30
N GLU A 153 7.51 -8.07 -16.10
CA GLU A 153 7.09 -6.73 -16.52
C GLU A 153 7.48 -5.66 -15.49
N LEU A 154 7.22 -5.92 -14.22
CA LEU A 154 7.43 -4.95 -13.15
C LEU A 154 8.92 -4.58 -12.94
N CYS A 155 9.86 -5.51 -13.15
CA CYS A 155 11.28 -5.32 -12.85
C CYS A 155 11.93 -4.13 -13.58
N ARG A 156 11.32 -3.65 -14.66
CA ARG A 156 11.79 -2.48 -15.43
C ARG A 156 11.55 -1.15 -14.71
N HIS A 157 10.69 -1.15 -13.71
CA HIS A 157 10.16 0.06 -13.07
C HIS A 157 10.53 0.18 -11.59
N ILE A 158 11.14 -0.86 -11.01
CA ILE A 158 11.44 -0.93 -9.57
C ILE A 158 12.93 -1.11 -9.31
N GLY A 159 13.34 -0.83 -8.07
CA GLY A 159 14.72 -0.98 -7.62
C GLY A 159 14.89 -0.42 -6.20
N GLN A 160 15.95 -0.82 -5.52
CA GLN A 160 16.16 -0.47 -4.10
C GLN A 160 16.20 1.04 -3.81
N PHE A 161 16.57 1.87 -4.81
CA PHE A 161 16.66 3.34 -4.66
C PHE A 161 15.61 4.09 -5.49
N THR A 162 14.72 3.37 -6.17
CA THR A 162 13.70 3.98 -7.04
C THR A 162 12.31 3.67 -6.52
N ASP A 163 11.99 2.39 -6.38
CA ASP A 163 10.67 1.92 -6.00
C ASP A 163 10.78 0.54 -5.33
N VAL A 164 10.33 0.45 -4.08
CA VAL A 164 10.46 -0.76 -3.26
C VAL A 164 9.08 -1.30 -2.90
N PRO A 165 8.56 -2.27 -3.68
CA PRO A 165 7.31 -2.95 -3.35
C PRO A 165 7.40 -3.78 -2.07
N ALA A 166 6.24 -4.16 -1.54
CA ALA A 166 6.08 -4.98 -0.33
C ALA A 166 4.87 -5.90 -0.46
N GLY A 167 4.60 -6.70 0.57
CA GLY A 167 3.36 -7.47 0.67
C GLY A 167 2.14 -6.60 1.01
N ASP A 168 0.97 -7.08 0.62
CA ASP A 168 -0.36 -6.57 0.94
C ASP A 168 -1.35 -7.77 0.87
N ILE A 169 -2.64 -7.57 0.64
CA ILE A 169 -3.61 -8.67 0.56
C ILE A 169 -3.16 -9.73 -0.45
N ASN A 170 -3.08 -10.98 0.02
CA ASN A 170 -2.67 -12.17 -0.73
C ASN A 170 -1.25 -12.11 -1.33
N VAL A 171 -0.39 -11.25 -0.78
CA VAL A 171 1.03 -11.20 -1.11
C VAL A 171 1.84 -11.27 0.19
N GLY A 172 2.13 -12.49 0.58
CA GLY A 172 2.91 -12.82 1.77
C GLY A 172 4.35 -13.21 1.44
N GLY A 173 5.04 -13.84 2.40
CA GLY A 173 6.44 -14.26 2.24
C GLY A 173 6.68 -15.18 1.04
N ARG A 174 5.73 -16.08 0.73
CA ARG A 174 5.78 -16.97 -0.44
C ARG A 174 5.81 -16.18 -1.75
N GLU A 175 4.83 -15.30 -1.96
CA GLU A 175 4.72 -14.48 -3.16
C GLU A 175 5.92 -13.53 -3.29
N ILE A 176 6.34 -12.90 -2.20
CA ILE A 176 7.54 -12.05 -2.18
C ILE A 176 8.79 -12.86 -2.55
N GLY A 177 8.91 -14.10 -2.08
CA GLY A 177 9.99 -14.99 -2.46
C GLY A 177 10.02 -15.28 -3.96
N TYR A 178 8.88 -15.61 -4.57
CA TYR A 178 8.78 -15.84 -6.01
C TYR A 178 9.08 -14.58 -6.83
N LEU A 179 8.56 -13.43 -6.40
CA LEU A 179 8.81 -12.13 -7.03
C LEU A 179 10.30 -11.75 -6.95
N PHE A 180 10.91 -11.90 -5.79
CA PHE A 180 12.33 -11.57 -5.60
C PHE A 180 13.25 -12.51 -6.39
N GLY A 181 12.94 -13.83 -6.40
CA GLY A 181 13.70 -14.80 -7.19
C GLY A 181 13.69 -14.48 -8.67
N GLN A 182 12.55 -14.04 -9.21
CA GLN A 182 12.45 -13.64 -10.62
C GLN A 182 13.16 -12.31 -10.89
N TYR A 183 13.05 -11.33 -10.00
CA TYR A 183 13.79 -10.06 -10.11
C TYR A 183 15.30 -10.33 -10.18
N LYS A 184 15.83 -11.14 -9.24
CA LYS A 184 17.23 -11.53 -9.21
C LYS A 184 17.68 -12.19 -10.51
N ARG A 185 16.88 -13.10 -11.06
CA ARG A 185 17.20 -13.80 -12.33
C ARG A 185 17.28 -12.86 -13.52
N ILE A 186 16.44 -11.81 -13.58
CA ILE A 186 16.40 -10.88 -14.71
C ILE A 186 17.47 -9.79 -14.57
N ARG A 187 17.64 -9.25 -13.36
CA ARG A 187 18.51 -8.11 -13.10
C ARG A 187 19.95 -8.51 -12.76
N ASP A 188 20.17 -9.77 -12.41
CA ASP A 188 21.43 -10.27 -11.86
C ASP A 188 21.90 -9.51 -10.62
N GLU A 189 20.93 -9.08 -9.78
CA GLU A 189 21.14 -8.25 -8.61
C GLU A 189 20.57 -8.92 -7.36
N TYR A 190 21.36 -8.98 -6.29
CA TYR A 190 20.88 -9.28 -4.93
C TYR A 190 20.80 -7.97 -4.14
N SER A 191 19.66 -7.30 -4.23
CA SER A 191 19.49 -5.91 -3.77
C SER A 191 18.38 -5.77 -2.72
N GLY A 192 18.25 -4.56 -2.16
CA GLY A 192 17.19 -4.19 -1.22
C GLY A 192 15.81 -3.97 -1.85
N VAL A 193 15.60 -4.35 -3.12
CA VAL A 193 14.27 -4.36 -3.74
C VAL A 193 13.36 -5.34 -3.02
N LEU A 194 12.08 -5.02 -2.89
CA LEU A 194 11.07 -5.76 -2.14
C LEU A 194 11.35 -5.88 -0.63
N THR A 195 10.38 -5.52 0.19
CA THR A 195 10.36 -5.82 1.63
C THR A 195 9.37 -6.93 1.94
N GLY A 196 9.55 -7.61 3.09
CA GLY A 196 8.78 -8.79 3.45
C GLY A 196 9.41 -10.10 2.95
N LYS A 197 10.67 -10.06 2.53
CA LYS A 197 11.47 -11.23 2.20
C LYS A 197 11.76 -12.06 3.45
N GLY A 198 11.95 -13.37 3.29
CA GLY A 198 12.53 -14.23 4.33
C GLY A 198 13.93 -13.75 4.72
N LEU A 199 14.37 -14.13 5.93
CA LEU A 199 15.69 -13.73 6.45
C LEU A 199 16.83 -14.17 5.53
N GLU A 200 16.72 -15.35 4.94
CA GLU A 200 17.66 -15.95 3.98
C GLU A 200 17.78 -15.15 2.68
N PHE A 201 16.82 -14.27 2.39
CA PHE A 201 16.82 -13.38 1.23
C PHE A 201 17.09 -11.91 1.61
N GLY A 202 17.68 -11.67 2.77
CA GLY A 202 17.97 -10.31 3.26
C GLY A 202 16.76 -9.58 3.83
N GLY A 203 15.78 -10.31 4.35
CA GLY A 203 14.61 -9.77 5.05
C GLY A 203 14.93 -9.30 6.46
N SER A 204 13.94 -8.68 7.11
CA SER A 204 14.02 -8.14 8.48
C SER A 204 13.23 -9.01 9.46
N LEU A 205 13.68 -9.04 10.71
CA LEU A 205 12.92 -9.56 11.87
C LEU A 205 11.70 -8.68 12.17
N ALA A 206 10.78 -9.20 12.99
CA ALA A 206 9.62 -8.49 13.53
C ALA A 206 8.67 -7.89 12.46
N ARG A 207 8.63 -8.46 11.26
CA ARG A 207 7.75 -7.96 10.18
C ARG A 207 6.32 -8.48 10.31
N THR A 208 6.15 -9.73 10.73
CA THR A 208 4.86 -10.41 10.73
C THR A 208 3.90 -9.78 11.74
N GLU A 209 4.36 -9.51 12.94
CA GLU A 209 3.60 -8.92 14.04
C GLU A 209 3.49 -7.39 14.00
N ALA A 210 4.37 -6.73 13.23
CA ALA A 210 4.58 -5.28 13.30
C ALA A 210 3.30 -4.44 13.15
N THR A 211 2.40 -4.81 12.24
CA THR A 211 1.17 -4.03 11.99
C THR A 211 0.19 -4.17 13.15
N GLY A 212 -0.06 -5.40 13.63
CA GLY A 212 -0.96 -5.64 14.77
C GLY A 212 -0.44 -5.01 16.06
N TYR A 213 0.86 -5.17 16.33
CA TYR A 213 1.50 -4.57 17.50
C TYR A 213 1.51 -3.05 17.43
N GLY A 214 1.86 -2.49 16.29
CA GLY A 214 1.87 -1.04 16.08
C GLY A 214 0.50 -0.39 16.27
N LEU A 215 -0.56 -1.06 15.80
CA LEU A 215 -1.93 -0.64 16.05
C LEU A 215 -2.23 -0.56 17.55
N CYS A 216 -1.88 -1.58 18.33
CA CYS A 216 -2.11 -1.59 19.78
C CYS A 216 -1.27 -0.54 20.51
N TYR A 217 -0.02 -0.32 20.13
CA TYR A 217 0.81 0.72 20.73
C TYR A 217 0.25 2.13 20.43
N TYR A 218 -0.17 2.37 19.19
CA TYR A 218 -0.82 3.64 18.84
C TYR A 218 -2.11 3.85 19.63
N THR A 219 -2.94 2.80 19.74
CA THR A 219 -4.20 2.85 20.50
C THR A 219 -3.94 3.13 21.98
N ALA A 220 -2.96 2.46 22.57
CA ALA A 220 -2.58 2.70 23.97
C ALA A 220 -2.18 4.16 24.21
N GLU A 221 -1.36 4.71 23.32
CA GLU A 221 -0.95 6.11 23.44
C GLU A 221 -2.12 7.09 23.23
N ALA A 222 -2.99 6.82 22.26
CA ALA A 222 -4.20 7.62 22.05
C ALA A 222 -5.13 7.59 23.28
N MET A 223 -5.34 6.42 23.89
CA MET A 223 -6.12 6.28 25.13
C MET A 223 -5.50 7.07 26.27
N ARG A 224 -4.18 6.96 26.43
CA ARG A 224 -3.44 7.70 27.46
C ARG A 224 -3.59 9.21 27.31
N VAL A 225 -3.36 9.73 26.10
CA VAL A 225 -3.34 11.19 25.83
C VAL A 225 -4.74 11.79 25.84
N LEU A 226 -5.70 11.12 25.19
CA LEU A 226 -7.03 11.69 24.97
C LEU A 226 -8.01 11.41 26.12
N ARG A 227 -7.79 10.34 26.90
CA ARG A 227 -8.75 9.87 27.90
C ARG A 227 -8.15 9.55 29.26
N ASN A 228 -6.83 9.65 29.41
CA ASN A 228 -6.10 9.20 30.59
C ASN A 228 -6.48 7.76 30.99
N ASP A 229 -6.55 6.87 30.01
CA ASP A 229 -7.03 5.48 30.12
C ASP A 229 -6.01 4.51 29.50
N SER A 230 -6.23 3.19 29.64
CA SER A 230 -5.36 2.13 29.16
C SER A 230 -6.16 0.92 28.68
N PHE A 231 -5.48 -0.11 28.19
CA PHE A 231 -6.09 -1.41 27.86
C PHE A 231 -6.54 -2.22 29.10
N GLU A 232 -5.97 -1.92 30.26
CA GLU A 232 -6.19 -2.70 31.49
C GLU A 232 -7.68 -2.88 31.79
N GLY A 233 -8.13 -4.14 31.90
CA GLY A 233 -9.51 -4.52 32.18
C GLY A 233 -10.52 -4.17 31.09
N LYS A 234 -10.09 -3.81 29.88
CA LYS A 234 -11.00 -3.47 28.76
C LYS A 234 -11.39 -4.70 27.95
N THR A 235 -12.60 -4.68 27.43
CA THR A 235 -13.00 -5.61 26.36
C THR A 235 -12.64 -5.01 25.01
N VAL A 236 -11.82 -5.73 24.25
CA VAL A 236 -11.38 -5.33 22.89
C VAL A 236 -12.06 -6.23 21.87
N VAL A 237 -12.70 -5.62 20.87
CA VAL A 237 -13.33 -6.33 19.75
C VAL A 237 -12.50 -6.09 18.49
N ILE A 238 -12.10 -7.19 17.85
CA ILE A 238 -11.27 -7.16 16.64
C ILE A 238 -12.02 -7.87 15.52
N SER A 239 -12.19 -7.18 14.38
CA SER A 239 -12.78 -7.76 13.18
C SER A 239 -11.71 -8.40 12.31
N GLY A 240 -12.00 -9.61 11.78
CA GLY A 240 -11.11 -10.38 10.93
C GLY A 240 -10.36 -11.48 11.66
N SER A 241 -9.67 -12.33 10.88
CA SER A 241 -8.91 -13.50 11.38
C SER A 241 -7.55 -13.65 10.68
N GLY A 242 -7.10 -12.60 9.99
CA GLY A 242 -5.81 -12.57 9.30
C GLY A 242 -4.67 -12.17 10.22
N ASN A 243 -3.49 -12.02 9.64
CA ASN A 243 -2.26 -11.71 10.36
C ASN A 243 -2.38 -10.51 11.33
N VAL A 244 -2.94 -9.39 10.85
CA VAL A 244 -3.09 -8.18 11.69
C VAL A 244 -3.99 -8.43 12.88
N ALA A 245 -5.13 -9.10 12.68
CA ALA A 245 -6.08 -9.41 13.74
C ALA A 245 -5.48 -10.34 14.80
N ILE A 246 -4.73 -11.37 14.39
CA ILE A 246 -4.07 -12.31 15.30
C ILE A 246 -3.08 -11.56 16.22
N PHE A 247 -2.16 -10.80 15.64
CA PHE A 247 -1.15 -10.09 16.43
C PHE A 247 -1.71 -8.88 17.19
N ALA A 248 -2.78 -8.25 16.72
CA ALA A 248 -3.49 -7.24 17.50
C ALA A 248 -4.16 -7.86 18.73
N THR A 249 -4.76 -9.05 18.61
CA THR A 249 -5.35 -9.77 19.74
C THR A 249 -4.29 -10.13 20.77
N GLU A 250 -3.20 -10.74 20.34
CA GLU A 250 -2.08 -11.10 21.22
C GLU A 250 -1.55 -9.88 21.98
N LYS A 251 -1.33 -8.76 21.27
CA LYS A 251 -0.80 -7.55 21.89
C LYS A 251 -1.80 -6.86 22.81
N ALA A 252 -3.09 -6.80 22.46
CA ALA A 252 -4.11 -6.25 23.34
C ALA A 252 -4.21 -7.01 24.66
N GLN A 253 -4.17 -8.34 24.62
CA GLN A 253 -4.12 -9.18 25.83
C GLN A 253 -2.85 -8.92 26.65
N ALA A 254 -1.69 -8.82 26.01
CA ALA A 254 -0.44 -8.50 26.70
C ALA A 254 -0.43 -7.09 27.34
N LEU A 255 -1.29 -6.19 26.89
CA LEU A 255 -1.50 -4.85 27.45
C LEU A 255 -2.60 -4.78 28.51
N GLY A 256 -3.20 -5.91 28.88
CA GLY A 256 -4.15 -6.02 29.99
C GLY A 256 -5.63 -6.03 29.59
N ALA A 257 -5.95 -6.19 28.30
CA ALA A 257 -7.34 -6.29 27.84
C ALA A 257 -7.95 -7.66 28.18
#